data_34856c0c902e242ed33d8056f75f56ab
#
_entry.id   34856c0c902e242ed33d8056f75f56ab
#
_cell.length_a   1.000
_cell.length_b   1.000
_cell.length_c   1.000
_cell.angle_alpha   90.00
_cell.angle_beta   90.00
_cell.angle_gamma   90.00
#
_symmetry.space_group_name_H-M   'P 1'
#
loop_
_entity.id
_entity.type
_entity.pdbx_description
1 polymer ?
#
loop_
_entity_poly.entity_id
_entity_poly.type
_entity_poly.pdbx_seq_one_letter_code
_entity_poly.pdbx_strand_id
1 'polypeptide(L)' 'MKEKYLIVNKKILPDYFEKVVEARNLLTEGKVKGISDAAKIVGISRSTYYKYKDYVFLPSDNSIGRKAL' A
#
# COMPACT_ATOMS: atom_id res chain seq x y z
N MET A 1 -3.37 -22.23 1.94
CA MET A 1 -2.77 -21.80 0.81
C MET A 1 -1.93 -20.60 1.00
N LYS A 2 -0.81 -20.56 0.44
CA LYS A 2 0.02 -19.45 0.57
C LYS A 2 0.00 -18.57 -0.60
N GLU A 3 0.07 -17.32 -0.39
CA GLU A 3 0.09 -16.38 -1.48
C GLU A 3 1.50 -16.12 -1.89
N LYS A 4 1.72 -15.85 -3.13
CA LYS A 4 3.04 -15.54 -3.62
C LYS A 4 3.14 -14.09 -3.99
N TYR A 5 4.28 -13.49 -3.72
CA TYR A 5 4.48 -12.08 -4.03
C TYR A 5 5.66 -11.91 -4.98
N LEU A 6 5.60 -10.86 -5.76
CA LEU A 6 6.68 -10.53 -6.65
C LEU A 6 7.16 -9.14 -6.29
N ILE A 7 8.43 -8.90 -6.48
CA ILE A 7 8.97 -7.58 -6.29
C ILE A 7 9.07 -6.97 -7.67
N VAL A 8 8.35 -5.87 -7.89
CA VAL A 8 8.24 -5.27 -9.20
C VAL A 8 8.69 -3.82 -9.15
N ASN A 9 9.40 -3.41 -10.19
CA ASN A 9 9.87 -2.04 -10.28
C ASN A 9 8.65 -1.16 -10.52
N LYS A 10 8.49 -0.12 -9.71
CA LYS A 10 7.30 0.70 -9.83
C LYS A 10 7.20 1.45 -11.14
N LYS A 11 8.26 1.50 -11.93
CA LYS A 11 8.18 2.16 -13.21
C LYS A 11 7.19 1.50 -14.15
N ILE A 12 6.92 0.22 -13.95
CA ILE A 12 6.01 -0.47 -14.84
C ILE A 12 4.63 -0.61 -14.22
N LEU A 13 4.42 -0.01 -13.06
CA LEU A 13 3.13 -0.11 -12.38
C LEU A 13 2.36 1.20 -12.50
N PRO A 14 1.04 1.14 -12.46
CA PRO A 14 0.25 2.37 -12.42
C PRO A 14 0.58 3.16 -11.15
N ASP A 15 0.43 4.46 -11.22
CA ASP A 15 0.73 5.31 -10.09
C ASP A 15 -0.10 5.00 -8.87
N TYR A 16 -1.31 4.53 -9.04
CA TYR A 16 -2.18 4.34 -7.89
C TYR A 16 -1.68 3.24 -6.95
N PHE A 17 -0.84 2.33 -7.41
CA PHE A 17 -0.28 1.34 -6.50
C PHE A 17 0.64 2.02 -5.50
N GLU A 18 1.43 2.96 -5.96
CA GLU A 18 2.31 3.69 -5.09
C GLU A 18 1.51 4.54 -4.12
N LYS A 19 0.40 5.09 -4.60
CA LYS A 19 -0.44 5.91 -3.75
C LYS A 19 -1.15 5.10 -2.67
N VAL A 20 -1.46 3.85 -2.96
CA VAL A 20 -2.04 2.98 -1.96
C VAL A 20 -1.05 2.78 -0.81
N VAL A 21 0.23 2.59 -1.13
CA VAL A 21 1.24 2.42 -0.11
C VAL A 21 1.39 3.71 0.69
N GLU A 22 1.36 4.86 0.02
CA GLU A 22 1.49 6.13 0.70
C GLU A 22 0.33 6.35 1.66
N ALA A 23 -0.89 6.02 1.23
CA ALA A 23 -2.05 6.19 2.08
C ALA A 23 -1.94 5.30 3.32
N ARG A 24 -1.47 4.07 3.13
CA ARG A 24 -1.31 3.17 4.24
C ARG A 24 -0.28 3.70 5.23
N ASN A 25 0.80 4.27 4.73
CA ASN A 25 1.82 4.82 5.59
C ASN A 25 1.29 6.01 6.39
N LEU A 26 0.46 6.85 5.79
CA LEU A 26 -0.13 7.96 6.51
C LEU A 26 -0.99 7.45 7.67
N LEU A 27 -1.72 6.38 7.43
CA LEU A 27 -2.55 5.80 8.48
C LEU A 27 -1.69 5.18 9.57
N THR A 28 -0.67 4.46 9.20
CA THR A 28 0.21 3.79 10.15
C THR A 28 0.95 4.81 11.01
N GLU A 29 1.33 5.92 10.40
CA GLU A 29 2.06 6.94 11.12
C GLU A 29 1.17 7.88 11.91
N GLY A 30 -0.13 7.72 11.77
CA GLY A 30 -1.06 8.54 12.52
C GLY A 30 -1.20 9.96 12.01
N LYS A 31 -0.83 10.20 10.77
CA LYS A 31 -0.90 11.54 10.22
C LYS A 31 -2.28 11.93 9.72
N VAL A 32 -3.17 10.97 9.61
CA VAL A 32 -4.53 11.21 9.17
C VAL A 32 -5.46 10.47 10.11
N LYS A 33 -6.73 10.87 10.13
CA LYS A 33 -7.68 10.25 11.01
C LYS A 33 -8.27 8.97 10.47
N GLY A 34 -8.32 8.80 9.21
CA GLY A 34 -8.93 7.62 8.65
C GLY A 34 -8.62 7.45 7.18
N ILE A 35 -9.14 6.39 6.61
CA ILE A 35 -8.86 6.03 5.23
C ILE A 35 -9.33 7.09 4.25
N SER A 36 -10.47 7.71 4.49
CA SER A 36 -10.95 8.73 3.59
C SER A 36 -9.95 9.88 3.48
N ASP A 37 -9.39 10.29 4.62
CA ASP A 37 -8.43 11.38 4.60
C ASP A 37 -7.15 10.97 3.90
N ALA A 38 -6.69 9.77 4.18
CA ALA A 38 -5.45 9.30 3.55
C ALA A 38 -5.61 9.23 2.03
N ALA A 39 -6.72 8.64 1.58
CA ALA A 39 -6.95 8.50 0.14
C ALA A 39 -7.05 9.87 -0.53
N LYS A 40 -7.71 10.82 0.15
CA LYS A 40 -7.87 12.13 -0.40
C LYS A 40 -6.53 12.85 -0.54
N ILE A 41 -5.66 12.72 0.44
CA ILE A 41 -4.37 13.36 0.40
C ILE A 41 -3.52 12.83 -0.74
N VAL A 42 -3.52 11.52 -0.93
CA VAL A 42 -2.68 10.96 -2.00
C VAL A 42 -3.37 10.98 -3.36
N GLY A 43 -4.66 11.28 -3.40
CA GLY A 43 -5.33 11.45 -4.69
C GLY A 43 -5.95 10.22 -5.28
N ILE A 44 -6.41 9.28 -4.46
CA ILE A 44 -7.09 8.10 -4.98
C ILE A 44 -8.44 7.99 -4.28
N SER A 45 -9.32 7.16 -4.81
CA SER A 45 -10.60 6.96 -4.18
C SER A 45 -10.46 5.91 -3.07
N ARG A 46 -11.40 5.88 -2.16
CA ARG A 46 -11.37 4.87 -1.13
C ARG A 46 -11.52 3.48 -1.72
N SER A 47 -12.29 3.36 -2.79
CA SER A 47 -12.47 2.08 -3.44
C SER A 47 -11.13 1.54 -3.93
N THR A 48 -10.33 2.39 -4.52
CA THR A 48 -9.02 1.98 -5.02
C THR A 48 -8.14 1.53 -3.87
N TYR A 49 -8.19 2.28 -2.76
CA TYR A 49 -7.39 1.91 -1.61
C TYR A 49 -7.81 0.54 -1.09
N TYR A 50 -9.10 0.31 -0.90
CA TYR A 50 -9.57 -0.96 -0.37
C TYR A 50 -9.28 -2.12 -1.32
N LYS A 51 -9.32 -1.86 -2.61
CA LYS A 51 -9.10 -2.91 -3.56
C LYS A 51 -7.68 -3.45 -3.50
N TYR A 52 -6.72 -2.59 -3.25
CA TYR A 52 -5.32 -2.99 -3.34
C TYR A 52 -4.56 -2.99 -2.01
N LYS A 53 -5.14 -2.52 -0.95
CA LYS A 53 -4.38 -2.33 0.28
C LYS A 53 -3.72 -3.58 0.83
N ASP A 54 -4.27 -4.73 0.55
CA ASP A 54 -3.71 -5.96 1.05
C ASP A 54 -2.81 -6.66 0.06
N TYR A 55 -2.63 -6.06 -1.12
CA TYR A 55 -1.85 -6.70 -2.16
C TYR A 55 -0.60 -5.92 -2.57
N VAL A 56 -0.43 -4.73 -2.05
CA VAL A 56 0.70 -3.89 -2.44
C VAL A 56 1.54 -3.59 -1.23
N PHE A 57 2.82 -3.93 -1.26
CA PHE A 57 3.72 -3.73 -0.15
C PHE A 57 5.05 -3.23 -0.63
N LEU A 58 5.78 -2.55 0.26
CA LEU A 58 7.14 -2.15 -0.06
C LEU A 58 8.06 -3.28 0.35
N PRO A 59 9.20 -3.42 -0.29
CA PRO A 59 10.14 -4.47 0.06
C PRO A 59 10.59 -4.44 1.51
N SER A 60 10.64 -3.26 2.09
CA SER A 60 11.06 -3.14 3.47
C SER A 60 9.92 -3.27 4.45
N ASP A 61 8.72 -3.51 3.96
CA ASP A 61 7.56 -3.60 4.80
C ASP A 61 7.61 -4.89 5.60
N ASN A 62 7.40 -4.82 6.89
CA ASN A 62 7.42 -6.00 7.70
C ASN A 62 6.28 -6.93 7.41
N SER A 63 5.28 -6.48 6.69
CA SER A 63 4.16 -7.33 6.35
C SER A 63 4.55 -8.48 5.46
N ILE A 64 5.67 -8.37 4.77
CA ILE A 64 6.09 -9.45 3.92
C ILE A 64 7.51 -9.72 4.28
N GLY A 65 7.98 -10.74 4.08
CA GLY A 65 9.34 -11.08 4.23
C GLY A 65 9.92 -11.22 5.58
N ARG A 66 9.18 -10.87 6.59
CA ARG A 66 9.74 -10.87 7.83
C ARG A 66 10.18 -12.21 8.18
N LYS A 67 9.60 -13.14 7.77
CA LYS A 67 9.98 -14.35 8.15
C LYS A 67 10.81 -14.96 7.20
N ALA A 68 10.97 -14.44 6.19
CA ALA A 68 11.66 -15.03 5.17
C ALA A 68 13.08 -15.20 5.54
N LEU A 69 13.46 -14.63 6.51
CA LEU A 69 14.80 -14.77 6.80
C LEU A 69 15.11 -15.63 7.73
#